data_6a5e592080329b831e022aefdf8d1661
#
_entry.id   6a5e592080329b831e022aefdf8d1661
#
_cell.length_a   1.000
_cell.length_b   1.000
_cell.length_c   1.000
_cell.angle_alpha   90.00
_cell.angle_beta   90.00
_cell.angle_gamma   90.00
#
_symmetry.space_group_name_H-M   'P 1'
#
loop_
_entity.id
_entity.type
_entity.pdbx_description
1 polymer ?
#
loop_
_entity_poly.entity_id
_entity_poly.type
_entity_poly.pdbx_seq_one_letter_code
_entity_poly.pdbx_strand_id
1 'polypeptide(L)'
;NAQGDISKESTFVDTLVARNVDAIILSAVSENGSSRTVRRASEAGIPVICYNTCINQKGVDKYVSAYLVGDPLEFGKKLGNAAADYFIANKIDQPKIAVINCEAFEVCVQRRKGFEEVLKSRVPGAQIVANQEGTVLDKAISVGEKLIISTPDLNAIMGESGGATLGAVKAVRNQNQAGKIAVFGSDMTTEIAQELENNQVLKAVVDISGKKMGNAVFAQTLKVINKQADGEKVIQVPIDLYTKTED
;
A
#
# COMPACT_ATOMS: atom_id res chain seq x y z
N ASN A 1 2.53 11.67 14.42
CA ASN A 1 2.93 10.60 13.53
C ASN A 1 3.94 9.69 14.22
N ALA A 2 3.63 8.37 14.29
CA ALA A 2 4.48 7.38 14.97
C ALA A 2 5.73 6.98 14.16
N GLN A 3 5.76 7.26 12.87
CA GLN A 3 6.90 6.97 11.97
C GLN A 3 7.34 5.49 12.02
N GLY A 4 6.38 4.56 12.05
CA GLY A 4 6.66 3.13 12.14
C GLY A 4 7.02 2.61 13.54
N ASP A 5 6.99 3.46 14.58
CA ASP A 5 7.33 3.09 15.95
C ASP A 5 6.07 2.74 16.76
N ILE A 6 5.94 1.46 17.13
CA ILE A 6 4.80 0.94 17.90
C ILE A 6 4.73 1.58 19.30
N SER A 7 5.86 1.90 19.91
CA SER A 7 5.89 2.51 21.25
C SER A 7 5.37 3.95 21.21
N LYS A 8 5.73 4.70 20.16
CA LYS A 8 5.19 6.06 19.94
C LYS A 8 3.69 6.01 19.64
N GLU A 9 3.23 5.06 18.78
CA GLU A 9 1.80 4.86 18.54
C GLU A 9 1.06 4.61 19.85
N SER A 10 1.57 3.68 20.66
CA SER A 10 0.99 3.37 21.97
C SER A 10 0.88 4.62 22.86
N THR A 11 1.94 5.41 22.95
CA THR A 11 1.96 6.64 23.75
C THR A 11 0.94 7.67 23.27
N PHE A 12 0.81 7.83 21.95
CA PHE A 12 -0.19 8.75 21.38
C PHE A 12 -1.61 8.29 21.68
N VAL A 13 -1.90 7.01 21.51
CA VAL A 13 -3.24 6.45 21.80
C VAL A 13 -3.54 6.57 23.30
N ASP A 14 -2.60 6.25 24.19
CA ASP A 14 -2.77 6.41 25.64
C ASP A 14 -3.07 7.87 26.02
N THR A 15 -2.41 8.84 25.35
CA THR A 15 -2.69 10.26 25.55
C THR A 15 -4.12 10.63 25.11
N LEU A 16 -4.59 10.08 23.98
CA LEU A 16 -5.96 10.31 23.50
C LEU A 16 -7.01 9.67 24.41
N VAL A 17 -6.72 8.45 24.91
CA VAL A 17 -7.56 7.79 25.92
C VAL A 17 -7.67 8.63 27.19
N ALA A 18 -6.55 9.13 27.71
CA ALA A 18 -6.53 9.98 28.90
C ALA A 18 -7.29 11.32 28.70
N ARG A 19 -7.38 11.80 27.46
CA ARG A 19 -8.17 13.00 27.11
C ARG A 19 -9.65 12.71 26.86
N ASN A 20 -10.06 11.45 26.93
CA ASN A 20 -11.43 11.01 26.69
C ASN A 20 -12.01 11.57 25.38
N VAL A 21 -11.27 11.40 24.28
CA VAL A 21 -11.72 11.84 22.93
C VAL A 21 -12.92 11.02 22.45
N ASP A 22 -13.75 11.59 21.57
CA ASP A 22 -14.96 10.94 21.06
C ASP A 22 -14.69 9.76 20.13
N ALA A 23 -13.54 9.73 19.45
CA ALA A 23 -13.08 8.64 18.59
C ALA A 23 -11.58 8.74 18.31
N ILE A 24 -10.96 7.63 17.92
CA ILE A 24 -9.57 7.58 17.44
C ILE A 24 -9.57 7.07 16.00
N ILE A 25 -9.01 7.89 15.09
CA ILE A 25 -8.75 7.50 13.71
C ILE A 25 -7.29 7.05 13.62
N LEU A 26 -7.05 5.81 13.16
CA LEU A 26 -5.76 5.15 13.22
C LEU A 26 -5.40 4.48 11.89
N SER A 27 -4.18 4.70 11.40
CA SER A 27 -3.49 3.79 10.50
C SER A 27 -2.45 3.04 11.33
N ALA A 28 -2.69 1.76 11.59
CA ALA A 28 -1.88 0.98 12.51
C ALA A 28 -0.45 0.78 12.00
N VAL A 29 0.52 0.95 12.88
CA VAL A 29 1.95 0.75 12.58
C VAL A 29 2.28 -0.72 12.33
N SER A 30 1.57 -1.62 13.00
CA SER A 30 1.80 -3.07 12.90
C SER A 30 0.50 -3.83 13.14
N GLU A 31 0.23 -4.80 12.27
CA GLU A 31 -0.96 -5.62 12.37
C GLU A 31 -1.09 -6.36 13.72
N ASN A 32 0.00 -6.90 14.21
CA ASN A 32 0.02 -7.60 15.49
C ASN A 32 0.45 -6.70 16.66
N GLY A 33 1.47 -5.87 16.45
CA GLY A 33 2.02 -5.00 17.49
C GLY A 33 1.06 -3.94 18.01
N SER A 34 0.20 -3.39 17.13
CA SER A 34 -0.79 -2.36 17.48
C SER A 34 -2.05 -2.94 18.16
N SER A 35 -2.25 -4.27 18.14
CA SER A 35 -3.47 -4.90 18.66
C SER A 35 -3.74 -4.60 20.15
N ARG A 36 -2.68 -4.54 20.97
CA ARG A 36 -2.83 -4.21 22.42
C ARG A 36 -3.27 -2.76 22.60
N THR A 37 -2.75 -1.87 21.82
CA THR A 37 -3.05 -0.42 21.85
C THR A 37 -4.49 -0.16 21.45
N VAL A 38 -4.93 -0.75 20.33
CA VAL A 38 -6.33 -0.66 19.85
C VAL A 38 -7.30 -1.26 20.88
N ARG A 39 -6.96 -2.42 21.47
CA ARG A 39 -7.77 -3.02 22.51
C ARG A 39 -7.99 -2.09 23.71
N ARG A 40 -6.92 -1.45 24.22
CA ARG A 40 -7.03 -0.52 25.35
C ARG A 40 -7.96 0.65 25.08
N ALA A 41 -7.86 1.26 23.89
CA ALA A 41 -8.76 2.33 23.49
C ALA A 41 -10.21 1.87 23.47
N SER A 42 -10.47 0.71 22.86
CA SER A 42 -11.81 0.10 22.79
C SER A 42 -12.37 -0.25 24.17
N GLU A 43 -11.56 -0.87 25.06
CA GLU A 43 -11.95 -1.19 26.43
C GLU A 43 -12.20 0.05 27.30
N ALA A 44 -11.56 1.19 26.98
CA ALA A 44 -11.85 2.49 27.58
C ALA A 44 -13.14 3.15 27.03
N GLY A 45 -13.87 2.48 26.12
CA GLY A 45 -15.10 2.98 25.55
C GLY A 45 -14.90 3.96 24.39
N ILE A 46 -13.69 4.15 23.89
CA ILE A 46 -13.39 5.05 22.78
C ILE A 46 -13.39 4.25 21.47
N PRO A 47 -14.31 4.56 20.53
CA PRO A 47 -14.36 3.90 19.24
C PRO A 47 -13.07 4.13 18.43
N VAL A 48 -12.54 3.05 17.83
CA VAL A 48 -11.37 3.11 16.95
C VAL A 48 -11.82 2.88 15.52
N ILE A 49 -11.49 3.82 14.65
CA ILE A 49 -11.71 3.73 13.21
C ILE A 49 -10.35 3.55 12.53
N CYS A 50 -10.12 2.39 11.94
CA CYS A 50 -8.92 2.17 11.14
C CYS A 50 -9.10 2.63 9.70
N TYR A 51 -8.00 3.04 9.07
CA TYR A 51 -7.95 3.25 7.63
C TYR A 51 -6.64 2.74 7.05
N ASN A 52 -6.66 2.31 5.78
CA ASN A 52 -5.52 1.76 5.02
C ASN A 52 -4.90 0.52 5.68
N THR A 53 -4.28 0.65 6.85
CA THR A 53 -3.75 -0.46 7.66
C THR A 53 -4.47 -0.54 9.01
N CYS A 54 -4.69 -1.76 9.48
CA CYS A 54 -5.32 -2.02 10.76
C CYS A 54 -4.61 -3.16 11.49
N ILE A 55 -5.18 -3.62 12.59
CA ILE A 55 -4.76 -4.83 13.31
C ILE A 55 -5.31 -6.07 12.61
N ASN A 56 -4.89 -7.28 13.04
CA ASN A 56 -5.37 -8.52 12.45
C ASN A 56 -6.90 -8.67 12.51
N GLN A 57 -7.47 -9.50 11.63
CA GLN A 57 -8.91 -9.61 11.46
C GLN A 57 -9.65 -9.92 12.77
N LYS A 58 -9.12 -10.83 13.61
CA LYS A 58 -9.73 -11.14 14.92
C LYS A 58 -9.81 -9.92 15.83
N GLY A 59 -8.81 -9.06 15.78
CA GLY A 59 -8.80 -7.80 16.52
C GLY A 59 -9.76 -6.77 15.91
N VAL A 60 -9.85 -6.67 14.59
CA VAL A 60 -10.84 -5.83 13.89
C VAL A 60 -12.25 -6.21 14.32
N ASP A 61 -12.60 -7.50 14.25
CA ASP A 61 -13.93 -7.99 14.62
C ASP A 61 -14.32 -7.64 16.06
N LYS A 62 -13.34 -7.59 16.97
CA LYS A 62 -13.61 -7.43 18.40
C LYS A 62 -13.47 -5.98 18.89
N TYR A 63 -12.49 -5.23 18.42
CA TYR A 63 -12.07 -3.96 19.03
C TYR A 63 -12.18 -2.75 18.12
N VAL A 64 -12.40 -2.94 16.81
CA VAL A 64 -12.48 -1.84 15.84
C VAL A 64 -13.93 -1.55 15.52
N SER A 65 -14.30 -0.27 15.48
CA SER A 65 -15.65 0.16 15.16
C SER A 65 -15.90 0.23 13.66
N ALA A 66 -14.88 0.60 12.88
CA ALA A 66 -14.89 0.55 11.42
C ALA A 66 -13.45 0.48 10.87
N TYR A 67 -13.28 -0.23 9.75
CA TYR A 67 -12.02 -0.30 9.00
C TYR A 67 -12.27 0.04 7.54
N LEU A 68 -11.71 1.16 7.09
CA LEU A 68 -11.87 1.64 5.72
C LEU A 68 -10.61 1.29 4.91
N VAL A 69 -10.80 0.52 3.84
CA VAL A 69 -9.70 0.02 3.02
C VAL A 69 -10.14 -0.10 1.56
N GLY A 70 -9.25 0.10 0.60
CA GLY A 70 -9.49 -0.34 -0.77
C GLY A 70 -9.30 -1.85 -0.87
N ASP A 71 -10.09 -2.54 -1.71
CA ASP A 71 -9.93 -3.98 -1.92
C ASP A 71 -8.48 -4.29 -2.33
N PRO A 72 -7.68 -4.95 -1.48
CA PRO A 72 -6.26 -5.12 -1.75
C PRO A 72 -5.98 -6.09 -2.90
N LEU A 73 -6.86 -7.07 -3.13
CA LEU A 73 -6.73 -7.99 -4.26
C LEU A 73 -7.01 -7.26 -5.57
N GLU A 74 -8.08 -6.48 -5.62
CA GLU A 74 -8.42 -5.66 -6.79
C GLU A 74 -7.37 -4.57 -7.05
N PHE A 75 -6.79 -4.00 -5.99
CA PHE A 75 -5.64 -3.09 -6.09
C PHE A 75 -4.50 -3.75 -6.86
N GLY A 76 -4.12 -4.95 -6.45
CA GLY A 76 -3.08 -5.73 -7.13
C GLY A 76 -3.45 -6.08 -8.57
N LYS A 77 -4.71 -6.47 -8.83
CA LYS A 77 -5.18 -6.78 -10.19
C LYS A 77 -5.12 -5.57 -11.13
N LYS A 78 -5.49 -4.38 -10.66
CA LYS A 78 -5.36 -3.15 -11.47
C LYS A 78 -3.91 -2.90 -11.86
N LEU A 79 -2.99 -3.00 -10.91
CA LEU A 79 -1.56 -2.81 -11.17
C LEU A 79 -1.01 -3.91 -12.08
N GLY A 80 -1.42 -5.16 -11.88
CA GLY A 80 -1.05 -6.30 -12.71
C GLY A 80 -1.53 -6.15 -14.16
N ASN A 81 -2.73 -5.59 -14.38
CA ASN A 81 -3.22 -5.30 -15.72
C ASN A 81 -2.37 -4.25 -16.42
N ALA A 82 -2.01 -3.15 -15.75
CA ALA A 82 -1.12 -2.14 -16.30
C ALA A 82 0.27 -2.70 -16.64
N ALA A 83 0.81 -3.58 -15.78
CA ALA A 83 2.08 -4.25 -16.05
C ALA A 83 1.98 -5.21 -17.25
N ALA A 84 0.91 -6.00 -17.34
CA ALA A 84 0.67 -6.90 -18.45
C ALA A 84 0.53 -6.14 -19.78
N ASP A 85 -0.23 -5.03 -19.79
CA ASP A 85 -0.35 -4.16 -20.97
C ASP A 85 1.02 -3.65 -21.42
N TYR A 86 1.84 -3.20 -20.49
CA TYR A 86 3.20 -2.75 -20.78
C TYR A 86 4.08 -3.86 -21.37
N PHE A 87 4.09 -5.05 -20.77
CA PHE A 87 4.91 -6.16 -21.26
C PHE A 87 4.48 -6.62 -22.66
N ILE A 88 3.17 -6.74 -22.91
CA ILE A 88 2.62 -7.11 -24.21
C ILE A 88 2.97 -6.07 -25.27
N ALA A 89 2.78 -4.79 -24.98
CA ALA A 89 3.09 -3.69 -25.92
C ALA A 89 4.59 -3.64 -26.27
N ASN A 90 5.47 -3.98 -25.33
CA ASN A 90 6.91 -3.99 -25.51
C ASN A 90 7.48 -5.36 -25.94
N LYS A 91 6.62 -6.37 -26.19
CA LYS A 91 6.99 -7.73 -26.63
C LYS A 91 7.95 -8.42 -25.63
N ILE A 92 7.70 -8.25 -24.34
CA ILE A 92 8.46 -8.88 -23.26
C ILE A 92 7.66 -10.11 -22.78
N ASP A 93 7.91 -11.26 -23.37
CA ASP A 93 7.10 -12.47 -23.12
C ASP A 93 7.45 -13.19 -21.81
N GLN A 94 8.66 -12.99 -21.30
CA GLN A 94 9.17 -13.62 -20.06
C GLN A 94 9.77 -12.58 -19.11
N PRO A 95 8.98 -11.59 -18.65
CA PRO A 95 9.53 -10.55 -17.79
C PRO A 95 9.96 -11.11 -16.43
N LYS A 96 11.15 -10.72 -15.98
CA LYS A 96 11.63 -10.90 -14.62
C LYS A 96 11.26 -9.69 -13.78
N ILE A 97 10.56 -9.93 -12.70
CA ILE A 97 9.96 -8.89 -11.87
C ILE A 97 10.44 -9.07 -10.42
N ALA A 98 10.93 -8.02 -9.80
CA ALA A 98 11.18 -7.97 -8.37
C ALA A 98 10.03 -7.26 -7.65
N VAL A 99 9.78 -7.62 -6.40
CA VAL A 99 8.82 -6.95 -5.52
C VAL A 99 9.56 -6.32 -4.36
N ILE A 100 9.33 -5.01 -4.15
CA ILE A 100 9.71 -4.33 -2.91
C ILE A 100 8.42 -4.22 -2.08
N ASN A 101 8.36 -5.03 -1.03
CA ASN A 101 7.12 -5.32 -0.35
C ASN A 101 6.92 -4.54 0.96
N CYS A 102 5.66 -4.58 1.45
CA CYS A 102 5.21 -4.16 2.78
C CYS A 102 4.46 -5.29 3.51
N GLU A 103 4.82 -6.54 3.27
CA GLU A 103 4.08 -7.75 3.67
C GLU A 103 4.10 -8.06 5.18
N ALA A 104 4.57 -7.13 5.99
CA ALA A 104 4.22 -7.11 7.41
C ALA A 104 2.71 -6.86 7.64
N PHE A 105 2.00 -6.43 6.58
CA PHE A 105 0.55 -6.25 6.55
C PHE A 105 -0.09 -7.17 5.51
N GLU A 106 -1.19 -7.83 5.88
CA GLU A 106 -1.95 -8.72 5.01
C GLU A 106 -2.45 -8.02 3.73
N VAL A 107 -2.80 -6.75 3.80
CA VAL A 107 -3.20 -5.94 2.63
C VAL A 107 -2.12 -5.94 1.54
N CYS A 108 -0.85 -5.94 1.90
CA CYS A 108 0.26 -5.97 0.94
C CYS A 108 0.41 -7.36 0.31
N VAL A 109 0.27 -8.42 1.10
CA VAL A 109 0.24 -9.81 0.59
C VAL A 109 -0.87 -9.98 -0.45
N GLN A 110 -2.06 -9.45 -0.20
CA GLN A 110 -3.19 -9.52 -1.12
C GLN A 110 -2.96 -8.67 -2.38
N ARG A 111 -2.29 -7.50 -2.27
CA ARG A 111 -1.89 -6.68 -3.43
C ARG A 111 -0.98 -7.48 -4.36
N ARG A 112 0.07 -8.11 -3.84
CA ARG A 112 0.95 -8.96 -4.64
C ARG A 112 0.20 -10.13 -5.26
N LYS A 113 -0.62 -10.81 -4.49
CA LYS A 113 -1.43 -11.93 -5.01
C LYS A 113 -2.28 -11.51 -6.21
N GLY A 114 -2.99 -10.40 -6.13
CA GLY A 114 -3.78 -9.88 -7.25
C GLY A 114 -2.92 -9.53 -8.47
N PHE A 115 -1.75 -8.96 -8.26
CA PHE A 115 -0.79 -8.66 -9.33
C PHE A 115 -0.30 -9.95 -10.03
N GLU A 116 0.10 -10.95 -9.26
CA GLU A 116 0.56 -12.24 -9.77
C GLU A 116 -0.54 -13.02 -10.51
N GLU A 117 -1.79 -13.00 -10.00
CA GLU A 117 -2.95 -13.65 -10.66
C GLU A 117 -3.15 -13.12 -12.08
N VAL A 118 -3.07 -11.80 -12.26
CA VAL A 118 -3.22 -11.19 -13.59
C VAL A 118 -2.04 -11.54 -14.49
N LEU A 119 -0.81 -11.43 -13.99
CA LEU A 119 0.37 -11.77 -14.79
C LEU A 119 0.34 -13.23 -15.23
N LYS A 120 0.01 -14.16 -14.34
CA LYS A 120 -0.12 -15.58 -14.66
C LYS A 120 -1.13 -15.84 -15.77
N SER A 121 -2.20 -15.06 -15.83
CA SER A 121 -3.25 -15.18 -16.84
C SER A 121 -2.87 -14.53 -18.17
N ARG A 122 -2.27 -13.33 -18.15
CA ARG A 122 -2.07 -12.49 -19.35
C ARG A 122 -0.67 -12.58 -19.93
N VAL A 123 0.33 -12.85 -19.08
CA VAL A 123 1.75 -12.98 -19.44
C VAL A 123 2.32 -14.23 -18.75
N PRO A 124 1.95 -15.45 -19.19
CA PRO A 124 2.27 -16.70 -18.49
C PRO A 124 3.77 -16.96 -18.27
N GLY A 125 4.64 -16.31 -19.07
CA GLY A 125 6.09 -16.38 -18.92
C GLY A 125 6.65 -15.45 -17.84
N ALA A 126 5.85 -14.59 -17.21
CA ALA A 126 6.29 -13.68 -16.17
C ALA A 126 6.77 -14.42 -14.91
N GLN A 127 7.87 -13.96 -14.33
CA GLN A 127 8.49 -14.56 -13.17
C GLN A 127 8.72 -13.51 -12.07
N ILE A 128 8.23 -13.78 -10.86
CA ILE A 128 8.66 -13.04 -9.67
C ILE A 128 9.96 -13.65 -9.20
N VAL A 129 11.08 -12.95 -9.44
CA VAL A 129 12.42 -13.44 -9.16
C VAL A 129 12.95 -13.06 -7.78
N ALA A 130 12.32 -12.06 -7.16
CA ALA A 130 12.66 -11.62 -5.80
C ALA A 130 11.45 -10.93 -5.15
N ASN A 131 11.37 -11.08 -3.82
CA ASN A 131 10.38 -10.39 -2.99
C ASN A 131 11.07 -9.99 -1.68
N GLN A 132 11.32 -8.69 -1.49
CA GLN A 132 12.07 -8.18 -0.34
C GLN A 132 11.35 -6.99 0.32
N GLU A 133 11.38 -6.96 1.65
CA GLU A 133 10.77 -5.88 2.41
C GLU A 133 11.54 -4.56 2.24
N GLY A 134 10.77 -3.49 1.95
CA GLY A 134 11.30 -2.15 1.73
C GLY A 134 10.18 -1.11 1.78
N THR A 135 9.42 -1.06 2.88
CA THR A 135 8.24 -0.21 3.02
C THR A 135 8.58 1.29 3.01
N VAL A 136 9.72 1.67 3.60
CA VAL A 136 10.15 3.07 3.73
C VAL A 136 11.22 3.42 2.69
N LEU A 137 11.25 4.70 2.28
CA LEU A 137 12.04 5.19 1.14
C LEU A 137 13.51 4.76 1.14
N ASP A 138 14.26 5.03 2.22
CA ASP A 138 15.72 4.77 2.25
C ASP A 138 16.04 3.28 2.15
N LYS A 139 15.22 2.46 2.83
CA LYS A 139 15.34 0.99 2.74
C LYS A 139 14.98 0.50 1.35
N ALA A 140 13.92 1.03 0.74
CA ALA A 140 13.48 0.68 -0.60
C ALA A 140 14.54 1.00 -1.66
N ILE A 141 15.25 2.14 -1.55
CA ILE A 141 16.37 2.48 -2.43
C ILE A 141 17.45 1.40 -2.33
N SER A 142 17.92 1.12 -1.11
CA SER A 142 18.98 0.14 -0.87
C SER A 142 18.59 -1.28 -1.34
N VAL A 143 17.36 -1.69 -1.11
CA VAL A 143 16.81 -2.98 -1.58
C VAL A 143 16.74 -3.00 -3.11
N GLY A 144 16.19 -1.95 -3.73
CA GLY A 144 16.08 -1.84 -5.18
C GLY A 144 17.43 -1.90 -5.89
N GLU A 145 18.45 -1.19 -5.40
CA GLU A 145 19.80 -1.23 -5.94
C GLU A 145 20.41 -2.64 -5.88
N LYS A 146 20.26 -3.34 -4.75
CA LYS A 146 20.71 -4.72 -4.61
C LYS A 146 20.00 -5.68 -5.56
N LEU A 147 18.69 -5.53 -5.73
CA LEU A 147 17.90 -6.35 -6.65
C LEU A 147 18.34 -6.15 -8.10
N ILE A 148 18.61 -4.91 -8.51
CA ILE A 148 19.08 -4.60 -9.86
C ILE A 148 20.45 -5.20 -10.11
N ILE A 149 21.37 -5.10 -9.14
CA ILE A 149 22.73 -5.66 -9.25
C ILE A 149 22.70 -7.19 -9.30
N SER A 150 21.85 -7.82 -8.46
CA SER A 150 21.76 -9.29 -8.38
C SER A 150 20.98 -9.92 -9.53
N THR A 151 20.22 -9.14 -10.29
CA THR A 151 19.39 -9.60 -11.40
C THR A 151 19.62 -8.72 -12.63
N PRO A 152 20.72 -8.92 -13.38
CA PRO A 152 21.08 -8.04 -14.51
C PRO A 152 20.07 -7.95 -15.63
N ASP A 153 19.20 -8.94 -15.77
CA ASP A 153 18.11 -9.04 -16.75
C ASP A 153 16.72 -8.75 -16.14
N LEU A 154 16.67 -8.00 -15.04
CA LEU A 154 15.44 -7.53 -14.42
C LEU A 154 14.69 -6.59 -15.38
N ASN A 155 13.39 -6.84 -15.59
CA ASN A 155 12.54 -6.03 -16.46
C ASN A 155 11.66 -5.05 -15.71
N ALA A 156 11.25 -5.40 -14.49
CA ALA A 156 10.39 -4.51 -13.71
C ALA A 156 10.55 -4.70 -12.20
N ILE A 157 10.09 -3.65 -11.48
CA ILE A 157 9.94 -3.68 -10.03
C ILE A 157 8.50 -3.30 -9.69
N MET A 158 7.83 -4.12 -8.88
CA MET A 158 6.58 -3.78 -8.22
C MET A 158 6.89 -3.16 -6.85
N GLY A 159 6.37 -1.95 -6.58
CA GLY A 159 6.44 -1.31 -5.27
C GLY A 159 5.07 -1.34 -4.59
N GLU A 160 4.97 -2.00 -3.42
CA GLU A 160 3.69 -2.20 -2.73
C GLU A 160 3.25 -1.05 -1.83
N SER A 161 4.10 -0.03 -1.67
CA SER A 161 3.81 1.19 -0.90
C SER A 161 4.41 2.41 -1.58
N GLY A 162 4.03 3.63 -1.17
CA GLY A 162 4.60 4.86 -1.71
C GLY A 162 6.11 4.95 -1.51
N GLY A 163 6.61 4.53 -0.35
CA GLY A 163 8.06 4.45 -0.09
C GLY A 163 8.77 3.44 -1.00
N ALA A 164 8.16 2.26 -1.20
CA ALA A 164 8.66 1.23 -2.10
C ALA A 164 8.65 1.70 -3.56
N THR A 165 7.56 2.37 -4.00
CA THR A 165 7.43 2.94 -5.35
C THR A 165 8.53 3.94 -5.65
N LEU A 166 8.65 4.97 -4.81
CA LEU A 166 9.63 6.02 -5.00
C LEU A 166 11.06 5.51 -4.85
N GLY A 167 11.28 4.59 -3.89
CA GLY A 167 12.57 3.94 -3.70
C GLY A 167 13.00 3.11 -4.91
N ALA A 168 12.07 2.35 -5.52
CA ALA A 168 12.32 1.62 -6.75
C ALA A 168 12.71 2.55 -7.91
N VAL A 169 11.97 3.67 -8.09
CA VAL A 169 12.30 4.66 -9.13
C VAL A 169 13.69 5.24 -8.94
N LYS A 170 14.03 5.65 -7.70
CA LYS A 170 15.36 6.19 -7.39
C LYS A 170 16.46 5.14 -7.59
N ALA A 171 16.26 3.89 -7.18
CA ALA A 171 17.19 2.80 -7.40
C ALA A 171 17.47 2.54 -8.90
N VAL A 172 16.41 2.51 -9.72
CA VAL A 172 16.55 2.35 -11.17
C VAL A 172 17.37 3.49 -11.78
N ARG A 173 17.15 4.73 -11.34
CA ARG A 173 17.93 5.89 -11.80
C ARG A 173 19.38 5.85 -11.32
N ASN A 174 19.62 5.57 -10.06
CA ASN A 174 20.96 5.47 -9.47
C ASN A 174 21.81 4.42 -10.19
N GLN A 175 21.18 3.32 -10.63
CA GLN A 175 21.84 2.25 -11.39
C GLN A 175 21.88 2.49 -12.91
N ASN A 176 21.47 3.67 -13.39
CA ASN A 176 21.41 4.03 -14.80
C ASN A 176 20.60 3.05 -15.67
N GLN A 177 19.52 2.49 -15.11
CA GLN A 177 18.64 1.53 -15.80
C GLN A 177 17.33 2.15 -16.28
N ALA A 178 17.21 3.49 -16.27
CA ALA A 178 16.05 4.18 -16.83
C ALA A 178 15.85 3.79 -18.31
N GLY A 179 14.59 3.48 -18.67
CA GLY A 179 14.23 2.98 -19.99
C GLY A 179 14.44 1.46 -20.19
N LYS A 180 15.10 0.77 -19.25
CA LYS A 180 15.25 -0.70 -19.29
C LYS A 180 14.41 -1.41 -18.23
N ILE A 181 14.33 -0.85 -17.02
CA ILE A 181 13.56 -1.39 -15.92
C ILE A 181 12.34 -0.49 -15.69
N ALA A 182 11.15 -1.07 -15.79
CA ALA A 182 9.89 -0.39 -15.49
C ALA A 182 9.55 -0.53 -14.00
N VAL A 183 8.86 0.48 -13.45
CA VAL A 183 8.31 0.43 -12.09
C VAL A 183 6.79 0.51 -12.17
N PHE A 184 6.12 -0.35 -11.42
CA PHE A 184 4.68 -0.36 -11.19
C PHE A 184 4.46 -0.15 -9.69
N GLY A 185 3.73 0.89 -9.32
CA GLY A 185 3.77 1.39 -7.96
C GLY A 185 2.42 1.53 -7.28
N SER A 186 2.51 1.86 -6.01
CA SER A 186 1.40 2.09 -5.10
C SER A 186 1.50 3.48 -4.50
N ASP A 187 0.34 4.02 -4.14
CA ASP A 187 0.15 5.30 -3.44
C ASP A 187 0.59 6.53 -4.26
N MET A 188 -0.27 7.53 -4.32
CA MET A 188 -0.01 8.75 -5.08
C MET A 188 0.47 9.86 -4.15
N THR A 189 1.64 10.40 -4.45
CA THR A 189 2.16 11.64 -3.85
C THR A 189 2.51 12.63 -4.96
N THR A 190 2.79 13.88 -4.60
CA THR A 190 3.23 14.87 -5.59
C THR A 190 4.50 14.43 -6.34
N GLU A 191 5.47 13.82 -5.64
CA GLU A 191 6.71 13.33 -6.24
C GLU A 191 6.44 12.12 -7.16
N ILE A 192 5.58 11.19 -6.74
CA ILE A 192 5.18 10.04 -7.56
C ILE A 192 4.41 10.49 -8.81
N ALA A 193 3.55 11.50 -8.71
CA ALA A 193 2.85 12.07 -9.86
C ALA A 193 3.83 12.66 -10.90
N GLN A 194 4.85 13.38 -10.43
CA GLN A 194 5.90 13.91 -11.33
C GLN A 194 6.69 12.80 -12.03
N GLU A 195 6.97 11.70 -11.31
CA GLU A 195 7.64 10.52 -11.88
C GLU A 195 6.77 9.80 -12.92
N LEU A 196 5.49 9.75 -12.67
CA LEU A 196 4.52 9.14 -13.59
C LEU A 196 4.40 9.95 -14.89
N GLU A 197 4.31 11.29 -14.81
CA GLU A 197 4.31 12.18 -15.98
C GLU A 197 5.61 12.07 -16.79
N ASN A 198 6.75 11.95 -16.13
CA ASN A 198 8.03 11.71 -16.81
C ASN A 198 8.01 10.38 -17.59
N ASN A 199 7.35 9.36 -17.09
CA ASN A 199 7.15 8.04 -17.71
C ASN A 199 8.43 7.31 -18.18
N GLN A 200 9.60 7.72 -17.73
CA GLN A 200 10.84 7.00 -18.08
C GLN A 200 10.97 5.70 -17.31
N VAL A 201 10.65 5.72 -16.01
CA VAL A 201 10.80 4.60 -15.10
C VAL A 201 9.43 4.12 -14.59
N LEU A 202 8.65 5.01 -13.97
CA LEU A 202 7.33 4.71 -13.42
C LEU A 202 6.27 4.68 -14.52
N LYS A 203 5.56 3.55 -14.66
CA LYS A 203 4.61 3.31 -15.74
C LYS A 203 3.15 3.38 -15.29
N ALA A 204 2.87 2.93 -14.07
CA ALA A 204 1.54 2.97 -13.50
C ALA A 204 1.60 3.04 -11.97
N VAL A 205 0.58 3.64 -11.38
CA VAL A 205 0.37 3.71 -9.93
C VAL A 205 -1.08 3.39 -9.63
N VAL A 206 -1.30 2.55 -8.66
CA VAL A 206 -2.63 2.35 -8.07
C VAL A 206 -2.67 3.05 -6.73
N ASP A 207 -3.74 3.79 -6.47
CA ASP A 207 -3.89 4.61 -5.26
C ASP A 207 -5.30 4.52 -4.69
N ILE A 208 -5.37 4.68 -3.36
CA ILE A 208 -6.60 5.00 -2.66
C ILE A 208 -6.55 6.51 -2.40
N SER A 209 -7.23 7.30 -3.23
CA SER A 209 -7.20 8.77 -3.13
C SER A 209 -7.32 9.25 -1.67
N GLY A 210 -6.31 9.96 -1.19
CA GLY A 210 -6.28 10.49 0.17
C GLY A 210 -7.52 11.35 0.51
N LYS A 211 -8.03 12.10 -0.48
CA LYS A 211 -9.27 12.87 -0.34
C LYS A 211 -10.50 11.98 -0.21
N LYS A 212 -10.62 10.92 -1.04
CA LYS A 212 -11.74 9.97 -0.96
C LYS A 212 -11.70 9.22 0.37
N MET A 213 -10.53 8.72 0.75
CA MET A 213 -10.32 8.03 2.04
C MET A 213 -10.63 8.95 3.22
N GLY A 214 -10.09 10.17 3.23
CA GLY A 214 -10.33 11.14 4.31
C GLY A 214 -11.81 11.48 4.48
N ASN A 215 -12.54 11.73 3.38
CA ASN A 215 -13.97 11.99 3.41
C ASN A 215 -14.76 10.77 3.93
N ALA A 216 -14.42 9.56 3.47
CA ALA A 216 -15.10 8.34 3.91
C ALA A 216 -14.84 8.06 5.40
N VAL A 217 -13.62 8.20 5.86
CA VAL A 217 -13.22 8.03 7.27
C VAL A 217 -13.94 9.04 8.15
N PHE A 218 -13.98 10.32 7.76
CA PHE A 218 -14.67 11.35 8.52
C PHE A 218 -16.18 11.07 8.62
N ALA A 219 -16.82 10.77 7.49
CA ALA A 219 -18.24 10.45 7.46
C ALA A 219 -18.58 9.23 8.34
N GLN A 220 -17.77 8.16 8.24
CA GLN A 220 -17.97 6.96 9.06
C GLN A 220 -17.72 7.22 10.55
N THR A 221 -16.73 8.06 10.89
CA THR A 221 -16.47 8.46 12.27
C THR A 221 -17.67 9.15 12.88
N LEU A 222 -18.31 10.08 12.14
CA LEU A 222 -19.54 10.75 12.60
C LEU A 222 -20.69 9.76 12.81
N LYS A 223 -20.88 8.79 11.91
CA LYS A 223 -21.90 7.74 12.09
C LYS A 223 -21.65 6.92 13.37
N VAL A 224 -20.39 6.56 13.63
CA VAL A 224 -20.02 5.80 14.83
C VAL A 224 -20.27 6.60 16.10
N ILE A 225 -19.85 7.85 16.16
CA ILE A 225 -20.06 8.75 17.32
C ILE A 225 -21.54 8.94 17.59
N ASN A 226 -22.34 9.15 16.52
CA ASN A 226 -23.78 9.37 16.62
C ASN A 226 -24.61 8.08 16.78
N LYS A 227 -23.96 6.90 16.91
CA LYS A 227 -24.60 5.59 16.98
C LYS A 227 -25.53 5.27 15.79
N GLN A 228 -25.13 5.74 14.61
CA GLN A 228 -25.85 5.58 13.34
C GLN A 228 -25.11 4.62 12.37
N ALA A 229 -24.04 3.96 12.85
CA ALA A 229 -23.33 2.98 12.05
C ALA A 229 -24.22 1.72 11.83
N ASP A 230 -24.22 1.22 10.60
CA ASP A 230 -25.01 0.05 10.16
C ASP A 230 -24.45 -1.30 10.61
N GLY A 231 -23.31 -1.29 11.31
CA GLY A 231 -22.65 -2.49 11.83
C GLY A 231 -21.66 -3.13 10.86
N GLU A 232 -21.56 -2.66 9.62
CA GLU A 232 -20.51 -3.09 8.70
C GLU A 232 -19.15 -2.58 9.21
N LYS A 233 -18.24 -3.51 9.47
CA LYS A 233 -16.93 -3.18 10.03
C LYS A 233 -15.87 -2.88 8.99
N VAL A 234 -15.87 -3.59 7.86
CA VAL A 234 -14.91 -3.38 6.77
C VAL A 234 -15.62 -2.68 5.62
N ILE A 235 -15.22 -1.44 5.36
CA ILE A 235 -15.84 -0.57 4.35
C ILE A 235 -14.87 -0.37 3.20
N GLN A 236 -15.32 -0.76 2.00
CA GLN A 236 -14.51 -0.61 0.80
C GLN A 236 -14.51 0.83 0.29
N VAL A 237 -13.31 1.37 0.04
CA VAL A 237 -13.11 2.68 -0.57
C VAL A 237 -12.63 2.48 -2.01
N PRO A 238 -13.15 3.24 -2.99
CA PRO A 238 -12.72 3.13 -4.39
C PRO A 238 -11.22 3.32 -4.56
N ILE A 239 -10.64 2.51 -5.43
CA ILE A 239 -9.23 2.55 -5.83
C ILE A 239 -9.11 3.02 -7.27
N ASP A 240 -8.11 3.83 -7.56
CA ASP A 240 -7.87 4.44 -8.86
C ASP A 240 -6.54 3.93 -9.45
N LEU A 241 -6.51 3.71 -10.76
CA LEU A 241 -5.29 3.47 -11.53
C LEU A 241 -4.90 4.75 -12.24
N TYR A 242 -3.64 5.12 -12.13
CA TYR A 242 -3.04 6.25 -12.82
C TYR A 242 -1.92 5.76 -13.74
N THR A 243 -1.93 6.23 -14.95
CA THR A 243 -0.87 6.09 -15.95
C THR A 243 -0.54 7.49 -16.48
N LYS A 244 0.53 7.64 -17.27
CA LYS A 244 0.76 8.90 -17.95
C LYS A 244 -0.48 9.26 -18.77
N THR A 245 -0.94 10.50 -18.65
CA THR A 245 -1.99 11.06 -19.53
C THR A 245 -1.46 11.10 -20.97
N GLU A 246 -2.17 10.48 -21.89
CA GLU A 246 -1.90 10.69 -23.32
C GLU A 246 -2.36 12.11 -23.67
N ASP A 247 -1.46 12.95 -24.23
CA ASP A 247 -1.76 14.28 -24.77
C ASP A 247 -2.62 14.21 -26.02
#